data_53398cb7eeea52a5635cbf9444d927bd
#
_entry.id   53398cb7eeea52a5635cbf9444d927bd
#
_cell.length_a   1.000
_cell.length_b   1.000
_cell.length_c   1.000
_cell.angle_alpha   90.00
_cell.angle_beta   90.00
_cell.angle_gamma   90.00
#
_symmetry.space_group_name_H-M   'P 1'
#
loop_
_entity.id
_entity.type
_entity.pdbx_description
1 polymer ?
#
loop_
_entity_poly.entity_id
_entity_poly.type
_entity_poly.pdbx_seq_one_letter_code
_entity_poly.pdbx_strand_id
1 'polypeptide(L)'
;MTFSLTPRLFLALSLALAASSVHAAPVSYTLPDETAALKPGPNLEVAQNNCTACHSADYINTQPRGPKFKKDFWQAEVTKMIKVYGAPIDDADVPKIVEYLAATY
;
A
#
# COMPACT_ATOMS: atom_id res chain seq x y z
N MET A 1 -65.08 2.00 10.18
CA MET A 1 -64.19 1.64 9.08
C MET A 1 -62.80 1.34 9.65
N THR A 2 -62.47 0.07 9.82
CA THR A 2 -61.18 -0.39 10.32
C THR A 2 -60.21 -0.52 9.16
N PHE A 3 -59.24 0.38 9.04
CA PHE A 3 -58.17 0.23 8.07
C PHE A 3 -57.20 -0.86 8.52
N SER A 4 -57.29 -2.01 7.91
CA SER A 4 -56.30 -3.08 8.08
C SER A 4 -55.04 -2.69 7.31
N LEU A 5 -54.02 -2.16 8.01
CA LEU A 5 -52.71 -1.95 7.41
C LEU A 5 -52.07 -3.32 7.11
N THR A 6 -51.86 -3.59 5.83
CA THR A 6 -51.29 -4.85 5.39
C THR A 6 -49.83 -4.98 5.86
N PRO A 7 -49.34 -6.19 6.22
CA PRO A 7 -47.97 -6.39 6.71
C PRO A 7 -46.90 -5.94 5.69
N ARG A 8 -47.25 -5.81 4.42
CA ARG A 8 -46.39 -5.27 3.37
C ARG A 8 -46.07 -3.79 3.55
N LEU A 9 -47.00 -3.00 4.11
CA LEU A 9 -46.82 -1.57 4.35
C LEU A 9 -45.84 -1.34 5.54
N PHE A 10 -45.93 -2.18 6.57
CA PHE A 10 -44.97 -2.13 7.69
C PHE A 10 -43.54 -2.52 7.30
N LEU A 11 -43.40 -3.52 6.43
CA LEU A 11 -42.08 -3.94 5.93
C LEU A 11 -41.44 -2.87 5.07
N ALA A 12 -42.21 -2.20 4.20
CA ALA A 12 -41.69 -1.11 3.36
C ALA A 12 -41.29 0.12 4.22
N LEU A 13 -42.03 0.45 5.26
CA LEU A 13 -41.73 1.58 6.13
C LEU A 13 -40.50 1.31 7.00
N SER A 14 -40.30 0.09 7.50
CA SER A 14 -39.12 -0.28 8.27
C SER A 14 -37.84 -0.29 7.42
N LEU A 15 -37.90 -0.69 6.17
CA LEU A 15 -36.77 -0.64 5.25
C LEU A 15 -36.37 0.80 4.90
N ALA A 16 -37.33 1.70 4.77
CA ALA A 16 -37.07 3.12 4.50
C ALA A 16 -36.43 3.85 5.70
N LEU A 17 -36.76 3.48 6.94
CA LEU A 17 -36.12 4.04 8.13
C LEU A 17 -34.71 3.51 8.33
N ALA A 18 -34.40 2.27 7.93
CA ALA A 18 -33.06 1.70 8.05
C ALA A 18 -32.05 2.33 7.04
N ALA A 19 -32.54 2.83 5.91
CA ALA A 19 -31.69 3.45 4.88
C ALA A 19 -31.19 4.86 5.24
N SER A 20 -31.80 5.52 6.23
CA SER A 20 -31.48 6.92 6.55
C SER A 20 -30.32 7.13 7.54
N SER A 21 -29.71 6.06 8.05
CA SER A 21 -28.72 6.16 9.13
C SER A 21 -27.25 5.94 8.72
N VAL A 22 -26.98 5.75 7.44
CA VAL A 22 -25.59 5.62 6.99
C VAL A 22 -25.03 6.98 6.59
N HIS A 23 -24.69 7.77 7.58
CA HIS A 23 -23.93 9.01 7.34
C HIS A 23 -22.45 8.71 7.63
N ALA A 24 -21.67 8.54 6.58
CA ALA A 24 -20.22 8.58 6.70
C ALA A 24 -19.80 10.04 6.92
N ALA A 25 -19.38 10.38 8.14
CA ALA A 25 -18.80 11.69 8.39
C ALA A 25 -17.42 11.78 7.72
N PRO A 26 -17.07 12.91 7.09
CA PRO A 26 -15.72 13.09 6.57
C PRO A 26 -14.71 13.06 7.72
N VAL A 27 -13.73 12.17 7.61
CA VAL A 27 -12.60 12.10 8.56
C VAL A 27 -11.51 13.03 8.05
N SER A 28 -11.18 14.06 8.85
CA SER A 28 -10.01 14.88 8.57
C SER A 28 -8.77 14.12 9.02
N TYR A 29 -7.87 13.80 8.09
CA TYR A 29 -6.60 13.16 8.36
C TYR A 29 -5.47 14.13 8.01
N THR A 30 -4.61 14.40 8.98
CA THR A 30 -3.38 15.16 8.75
C THR A 30 -2.28 14.18 8.38
N LEU A 31 -1.73 14.34 7.18
CA LEU A 31 -0.59 13.53 6.75
C LEU A 31 0.61 13.81 7.68
N PRO A 32 1.38 12.78 8.06
CA PRO A 32 2.63 12.99 8.80
C PRO A 32 3.62 13.79 7.94
N ASP A 33 4.32 14.71 8.57
CA ASP A 33 5.33 15.55 7.90
C ASP A 33 6.62 14.77 7.59
N GLU A 34 6.79 13.58 8.19
CA GLU A 34 7.98 12.74 8.03
C GLU A 34 7.80 11.74 6.89
N THR A 35 8.71 11.80 5.92
CA THR A 35 8.88 10.74 4.92
C THR A 35 9.96 9.77 5.43
N ALA A 36 9.64 8.47 5.46
CA ALA A 36 10.63 7.47 5.82
C ALA A 36 11.82 7.52 4.87
N ALA A 37 13.01 7.66 5.43
CA ALA A 37 14.25 7.58 4.68
C ALA A 37 14.73 6.14 4.53
N LEU A 38 15.40 5.85 3.44
CA LEU A 38 16.14 4.60 3.26
C LEU A 38 17.33 4.56 4.23
N LYS A 39 17.62 3.38 4.77
CA LYS A 39 18.75 3.20 5.69
C LYS A 39 20.09 3.39 4.99
N PRO A 40 21.12 3.91 5.68
CA PRO A 40 22.48 3.98 5.12
C PRO A 40 23.03 2.60 4.74
N GLY A 41 23.68 2.53 3.59
CA GLY A 41 24.29 1.29 3.11
C GLY A 41 24.96 1.46 1.74
N PRO A 42 25.72 0.48 1.26
CA PRO A 42 26.29 0.49 -0.08
C PRO A 42 25.20 0.61 -1.14
N ASN A 43 25.44 1.38 -2.19
CA ASN A 43 24.47 1.62 -3.28
C ASN A 43 23.15 2.34 -2.84
N LEU A 44 23.12 2.99 -1.68
CA LEU A 44 21.94 3.74 -1.23
C LEU A 44 21.45 4.73 -2.27
N GLU A 45 22.34 5.50 -2.88
CA GLU A 45 21.99 6.53 -3.87
C GLU A 45 21.26 5.92 -5.07
N VAL A 46 21.74 4.77 -5.56
CA VAL A 46 21.09 4.06 -6.67
C VAL A 46 19.68 3.60 -6.28
N ALA A 47 19.54 3.01 -5.10
CA ALA A 47 18.24 2.59 -4.59
C ALA A 47 17.29 3.79 -4.39
N GLN A 48 17.79 4.88 -3.81
CA GLN A 48 17.01 6.08 -3.55
C GLN A 48 16.49 6.70 -4.85
N ASN A 49 17.34 6.87 -5.85
CA ASN A 49 16.96 7.48 -7.13
C ASN A 49 15.92 6.67 -7.90
N ASN A 50 15.93 5.35 -7.74
CA ASN A 50 15.00 4.46 -8.45
C ASN A 50 13.70 4.17 -7.65
N CYS A 51 13.77 4.06 -6.32
CA CYS A 51 12.63 3.58 -5.53
C CYS A 51 11.72 4.71 -5.02
N THR A 52 12.28 5.85 -4.59
CA THR A 52 11.51 6.91 -3.93
C THR A 52 10.72 7.80 -4.89
N ALA A 53 10.90 7.61 -6.19
CA ALA A 53 10.14 8.35 -7.22
C ALA A 53 8.65 7.99 -7.27
N CYS A 54 8.27 6.80 -6.81
CA CYS A 54 6.91 6.28 -6.95
C CYS A 54 6.17 6.05 -5.63
N HIS A 55 6.88 5.70 -4.57
CA HIS A 55 6.27 5.45 -3.25
C HIS A 55 7.28 5.68 -2.10
N SER A 56 6.77 5.71 -0.88
CA SER A 56 7.56 5.88 0.33
C SER A 56 8.47 4.67 0.61
N ALA A 57 9.61 4.93 1.25
CA ALA A 57 10.51 3.89 1.77
C ALA A 57 9.86 3.02 2.87
N ASP A 58 8.74 3.44 3.45
CA ASP A 58 7.98 2.64 4.43
C ASP A 58 7.55 1.29 3.85
N TYR A 59 7.23 1.24 2.57
CA TYR A 59 6.88 0.00 1.91
C TYR A 59 8.01 -1.05 1.98
N ILE A 60 9.26 -0.61 1.89
CA ILE A 60 10.43 -1.48 2.06
C ILE A 60 10.57 -1.91 3.53
N ASN A 61 10.31 -1.00 4.46
CA ASN A 61 10.38 -1.28 5.89
C ASN A 61 9.36 -2.32 6.37
N THR A 62 8.26 -2.49 5.69
CA THR A 62 7.19 -3.46 6.03
C THR A 62 7.39 -4.84 5.40
N GLN A 63 8.38 -5.02 4.53
CA GLN A 63 8.62 -6.31 3.88
C GLN A 63 9.14 -7.39 4.87
N PRO A 64 8.91 -8.69 4.59
CA PRO A 64 9.38 -9.77 5.43
C PRO A 64 10.90 -9.75 5.64
N ARG A 65 11.35 -10.12 6.83
CA ARG A 65 12.75 -10.13 7.23
C ARG A 65 13.23 -11.53 7.60
N GLY A 66 14.52 -11.73 7.52
CA GLY A 66 15.16 -12.97 7.91
C GLY A 66 16.00 -13.60 6.80
N PRO A 67 16.76 -14.67 7.11
CA PRO A 67 17.76 -15.22 6.19
C PRO A 67 17.22 -15.65 4.83
N LYS A 68 15.98 -16.15 4.78
CA LYS A 68 15.31 -16.59 3.54
C LYS A 68 14.75 -15.44 2.70
N PHE A 69 14.67 -14.22 3.26
CA PHE A 69 14.17 -13.04 2.57
C PHE A 69 15.33 -12.10 2.23
N LYS A 70 16.34 -12.62 1.54
CA LYS A 70 17.54 -11.91 1.14
C LYS A 70 17.56 -11.69 -0.38
N LYS A 71 18.63 -12.03 -1.03
CA LYS A 71 18.90 -11.67 -2.43
C LYS A 71 17.79 -12.12 -3.39
N ASP A 72 17.35 -13.37 -3.29
CA ASP A 72 16.33 -13.92 -4.22
C ASP A 72 14.97 -13.24 -4.03
N PHE A 73 14.60 -12.96 -2.78
CA PHE A 73 13.39 -12.21 -2.46
C PHE A 73 13.44 -10.80 -3.05
N TRP A 74 14.52 -10.05 -2.79
CA TRP A 74 14.65 -8.69 -3.30
C TRP A 74 14.78 -8.64 -4.83
N GLN A 75 15.42 -9.63 -5.42
CA GLN A 75 15.45 -9.78 -6.89
C GLN A 75 14.03 -9.93 -7.45
N ALA A 76 13.19 -10.76 -6.82
CA ALA A 76 11.80 -10.95 -7.23
C ALA A 76 10.98 -9.66 -7.05
N GLU A 77 11.16 -8.94 -5.94
CA GLU A 77 10.47 -7.66 -5.70
C GLU A 77 10.86 -6.59 -6.72
N VAL A 78 12.15 -6.40 -6.99
CA VAL A 78 12.61 -5.45 -8.02
C VAL A 78 12.09 -5.84 -9.41
N THR A 79 12.13 -7.13 -9.74
CA THR A 79 11.56 -7.62 -11.00
C THR A 79 10.08 -7.33 -11.11
N LYS A 80 9.32 -7.50 -10.03
CA LYS A 80 7.90 -7.17 -9.97
C LYS A 80 7.65 -5.68 -10.21
N MET A 81 8.46 -4.79 -9.60
CA MET A 81 8.34 -3.35 -9.85
C MET A 81 8.49 -3.03 -11.34
N ILE A 82 9.47 -3.65 -12.02
CA ILE A 82 9.72 -3.43 -13.44
C ILE A 82 8.61 -4.05 -14.31
N LYS A 83 8.31 -5.34 -14.12
CA LYS A 83 7.47 -6.10 -15.05
C LYS A 83 5.99 -5.91 -14.84
N VAL A 84 5.55 -5.68 -13.61
CA VAL A 84 4.12 -5.55 -13.26
C VAL A 84 3.71 -4.08 -13.15
N TYR A 85 4.54 -3.27 -12.51
CA TYR A 85 4.21 -1.87 -12.25
C TYR A 85 4.89 -0.87 -13.21
N GLY A 86 5.75 -1.36 -14.11
CA GLY A 86 6.36 -0.52 -15.14
C GLY A 86 7.39 0.47 -14.60
N ALA A 87 8.04 0.17 -13.47
CA ALA A 87 9.07 1.04 -12.91
C ALA A 87 10.23 1.22 -13.90
N PRO A 88 10.65 2.45 -14.21
CA PRO A 88 11.68 2.74 -15.19
C PRO A 88 13.09 2.55 -14.59
N ILE A 89 13.42 1.33 -14.20
CA ILE A 89 14.71 0.97 -13.61
C ILE A 89 15.61 0.40 -14.69
N ASP A 90 16.79 0.97 -14.86
CA ASP A 90 17.78 0.45 -15.79
C ASP A 90 18.32 -0.92 -15.36
N ASP A 91 18.51 -1.83 -16.31
CA ASP A 91 19.03 -3.17 -16.05
C ASP A 91 20.38 -3.16 -15.32
N ALA A 92 21.21 -2.14 -15.56
CA ALA A 92 22.51 -1.95 -14.90
C ALA A 92 22.40 -1.58 -13.40
N ASP A 93 21.25 -1.04 -12.97
CA ASP A 93 21.00 -0.66 -11.58
C ASP A 93 20.34 -1.77 -10.75
N VAL A 94 19.67 -2.72 -11.41
CA VAL A 94 19.00 -3.83 -10.75
C VAL A 94 19.93 -4.59 -9.78
N PRO A 95 21.13 -5.04 -10.15
CA PRO A 95 22.01 -5.77 -9.24
C PRO A 95 22.45 -4.92 -8.04
N LYS A 96 22.68 -3.61 -8.22
CA LYS A 96 23.08 -2.69 -7.15
C LYS A 96 21.94 -2.47 -6.15
N ILE A 97 20.71 -2.30 -6.66
CA ILE A 97 19.51 -2.17 -5.83
C ILE A 97 19.28 -3.43 -5.01
N VAL A 98 19.35 -4.61 -5.65
CA VAL A 98 19.19 -5.90 -4.96
C VAL A 98 20.25 -6.13 -3.90
N GLU A 99 21.50 -5.78 -4.20
CA GLU A 99 22.61 -5.87 -3.22
C GLU A 99 22.35 -4.96 -2.02
N TYR A 100 21.98 -3.71 -2.25
CA TYR A 100 21.63 -2.76 -1.21
C TYR A 100 20.50 -3.30 -0.31
N LEU A 101 19.40 -3.72 -0.90
CA LEU A 101 18.24 -4.21 -0.16
C LEU A 101 18.57 -5.49 0.64
N ALA A 102 19.30 -6.42 0.04
CA ALA A 102 19.70 -7.65 0.72
C ALA A 102 20.70 -7.44 1.86
N ALA A 103 21.53 -6.41 1.78
CA ALA A 103 22.49 -6.05 2.83
C ALA A 103 21.84 -5.25 3.98
N THR A 104 20.79 -4.48 3.68
CA THR A 104 20.27 -3.46 4.59
C THR A 104 18.95 -3.88 5.26
N TYR A 105 18.15 -4.71 4.59
CA TYR A 105 16.83 -5.15 5.02
C TYR A 105 16.71 -6.68 5.03
#